data_22dcd77f47be6bd1d7c2e3af633ee643
#
_entry.id   22dcd77f47be6bd1d7c2e3af633ee643
#
_cell.length_a   1.000
_cell.length_b   1.000
_cell.length_c   1.000
_cell.angle_alpha   90.00
_cell.angle_beta   90.00
_cell.angle_gamma   90.00
#
_symmetry.space_group_name_H-M   'P 1'
#
loop_
_entity.id
_entity.type
_entity.pdbx_description
1 polymer ?
#
loop_
_entity_poly.entity_id
_entity_poly.type
_entity_poly.pdbx_seq_one_letter_code
_entity_poly.pdbx_strand_id
1 'polypeptide(L)'
;QPNEILATFMKDSVSCLGLSDGWAMASVTGGTNSFSYIWSNGSDSSSSYGLSAGYHYLTITDGNMCVKYDSVEVYEPNYVISIDSVLVDEITCYSANNGTISVYASGGLSIEYFKSNGLTTSSQMTNVFTSVSPDTYTISVVDFKGCTASETITLSQPDSLYIDTTIFSHVQCFGLNNGSIDNIMAYGGTGSYLFSVNGGNPYSNTAYFNGYGAGTYTVEVFDENNCVAQD
;
A
#
# COMPACT_ATOMS: atom_id res chain seq x y z
N GLN A 1 -4.35 57.70 -31.46
CA GLN A 1 -4.35 57.23 -30.08
C GLN A 1 -4.05 55.74 -30.11
N PRO A 2 -3.11 55.22 -29.28
CA PRO A 2 -2.91 53.79 -29.16
C PRO A 2 -4.16 53.07 -28.72
N ASN A 3 -4.30 51.79 -29.10
CA ASN A 3 -5.39 50.95 -28.62
C ASN A 3 -5.24 50.67 -27.12
N GLU A 4 -6.33 50.36 -26.44
CA GLU A 4 -6.31 49.97 -25.03
C GLU A 4 -5.47 48.71 -24.83
N ILE A 5 -4.72 48.66 -23.72
CA ILE A 5 -3.98 47.44 -23.29
C ILE A 5 -5.00 46.39 -22.86
N LEU A 6 -4.99 45.23 -23.52
CA LEU A 6 -5.84 44.10 -23.22
C LEU A 6 -4.94 42.89 -22.88
N ALA A 7 -5.24 42.23 -21.79
CA ALA A 7 -4.57 41.00 -21.40
C ALA A 7 -5.52 39.80 -21.51
N THR A 8 -4.98 38.66 -21.96
CA THR A 8 -5.64 37.37 -21.91
C THR A 8 -4.71 36.40 -21.18
N PHE A 9 -5.27 35.43 -20.46
CA PHE A 9 -4.47 34.54 -19.62
C PHE A 9 -4.60 33.09 -20.06
N MET A 10 -3.47 32.43 -20.21
CA MET A 10 -3.35 30.96 -20.10
C MET A 10 -2.96 30.64 -18.67
N LYS A 11 -3.56 29.61 -18.08
CA LYS A 11 -3.34 29.22 -16.68
C LYS A 11 -3.55 27.74 -16.47
N ASP A 12 -2.95 27.20 -15.42
CA ASP A 12 -3.29 25.88 -14.89
C ASP A 12 -3.58 25.97 -13.39
N SER A 13 -4.39 25.05 -12.91
CA SER A 13 -4.75 24.90 -11.50
C SER A 13 -3.55 24.38 -10.70
N VAL A 14 -3.59 24.52 -9.38
CA VAL A 14 -2.69 23.74 -8.51
C VAL A 14 -3.02 22.25 -8.66
N SER A 15 -1.99 21.41 -8.53
CA SER A 15 -2.15 19.96 -8.71
C SER A 15 -2.98 19.34 -7.60
N CYS A 16 -2.72 19.71 -6.34
CA CYS A 16 -3.38 19.16 -5.16
C CYS A 16 -3.86 20.29 -4.25
N LEU A 17 -4.86 19.98 -3.43
CA LEU A 17 -5.42 20.92 -2.46
C LEU A 17 -4.32 21.49 -1.55
N GLY A 18 -4.24 22.82 -1.45
CA GLY A 18 -3.30 23.55 -0.60
C GLY A 18 -1.89 23.66 -1.14
N LEU A 19 -1.59 23.16 -2.35
CA LEU A 19 -0.29 23.38 -2.99
C LEU A 19 -0.21 24.78 -3.63
N SER A 20 1.01 25.14 -4.01
CA SER A 20 1.33 26.41 -4.70
C SER A 20 2.21 26.11 -5.93
N ASP A 21 1.70 25.28 -6.83
CA ASP A 21 2.37 24.85 -8.06
C ASP A 21 1.60 25.27 -9.34
N GLY A 22 0.56 26.07 -9.18
CA GLY A 22 -0.17 26.69 -10.28
C GLY A 22 0.67 27.68 -11.06
N TRP A 23 0.27 28.00 -12.28
CA TRP A 23 0.94 29.00 -13.11
C TRP A 23 -0.07 29.79 -13.94
N ALA A 24 0.35 30.99 -14.37
CA ALA A 24 -0.38 31.81 -15.31
C ALA A 24 0.57 32.52 -16.26
N MET A 25 0.12 32.76 -17.50
CA MET A 25 0.83 33.52 -18.53
C MET A 25 -0.11 34.53 -19.16
N ALA A 26 0.32 35.78 -19.19
CA ALA A 26 -0.41 36.87 -19.83
C ALA A 26 0.05 37.05 -21.29
N SER A 27 -0.90 37.13 -22.20
CA SER A 27 -0.73 37.58 -23.58
C SER A 27 -1.35 38.96 -23.73
N VAL A 28 -0.55 39.96 -24.13
CA VAL A 28 -0.96 41.38 -24.17
C VAL A 28 -1.11 41.84 -25.60
N THR A 29 -2.16 42.61 -25.86
CA THR A 29 -2.43 43.28 -27.13
C THR A 29 -2.82 44.75 -26.88
N GLY A 30 -2.69 45.58 -27.91
CA GLY A 30 -2.90 47.05 -27.75
C GLY A 30 -1.70 47.73 -27.11
N GLY A 31 -1.86 48.92 -26.57
CA GLY A 31 -0.79 49.72 -25.99
C GLY A 31 0.35 50.06 -26.98
N THR A 32 1.49 50.48 -26.45
CA THR A 32 2.73 50.71 -27.16
C THR A 32 3.74 49.60 -26.84
N ASN A 33 4.40 48.98 -27.84
CA ASN A 33 5.34 47.88 -27.64
C ASN A 33 6.40 48.20 -26.57
N SER A 34 6.93 47.16 -25.95
CA SER A 34 7.74 47.12 -24.74
C SER A 34 6.89 47.08 -23.47
N PHE A 35 6.43 45.88 -23.10
CA PHE A 35 5.67 45.69 -21.89
C PHE A 35 6.53 45.25 -20.73
N SER A 36 6.31 45.82 -19.56
CA SER A 36 6.83 45.32 -18.29
C SER A 36 5.67 44.77 -17.46
N TYR A 37 5.95 43.77 -16.64
CA TYR A 37 4.98 43.02 -15.87
C TYR A 37 5.38 43.04 -14.39
N ILE A 38 4.41 43.14 -13.52
CA ILE A 38 4.61 42.91 -12.06
C ILE A 38 3.42 42.14 -11.53
N TRP A 39 3.66 40.91 -11.14
CA TRP A 39 2.68 40.06 -10.49
C TRP A 39 2.63 40.28 -8.98
N SER A 40 1.53 39.93 -8.34
CA SER A 40 1.33 40.02 -6.87
C SER A 40 2.32 39.17 -6.08
N ASN A 41 2.91 38.13 -6.64
CA ASN A 41 3.98 37.34 -6.02
C ASN A 41 5.39 37.86 -6.30
N GLY A 42 5.51 39.02 -6.99
CA GLY A 42 6.79 39.67 -7.29
C GLY A 42 7.45 39.23 -8.60
N SER A 43 6.86 38.31 -9.37
CA SER A 43 7.36 37.99 -10.72
C SER A 43 7.27 39.20 -11.65
N ASP A 44 8.30 39.42 -12.47
CA ASP A 44 8.40 40.51 -13.44
C ASP A 44 8.31 40.05 -14.90
N SER A 45 7.98 38.80 -15.12
CA SER A 45 7.81 38.17 -16.44
C SER A 45 6.34 38.18 -16.89
N SER A 46 6.09 37.97 -18.20
CA SER A 46 4.75 37.68 -18.72
C SER A 46 4.15 36.41 -18.12
N SER A 47 4.99 35.51 -17.52
CA SER A 47 4.56 34.28 -16.86
C SER A 47 4.89 34.33 -15.37
N SER A 48 4.02 33.77 -14.55
CA SER A 48 4.23 33.58 -13.12
C SER A 48 3.95 32.13 -12.74
N TYR A 49 4.81 31.56 -11.90
CA TYR A 49 4.78 30.18 -11.44
C TYR A 49 4.73 30.14 -9.91
N GLY A 50 4.43 28.97 -9.37
CA GLY A 50 4.34 28.79 -7.92
C GLY A 50 3.15 29.51 -7.32
N LEU A 51 2.05 29.60 -8.06
CA LEU A 51 0.84 30.28 -7.65
C LEU A 51 -0.02 29.33 -6.81
N SER A 52 -0.48 29.83 -5.66
CA SER A 52 -1.52 29.15 -4.87
C SER A 52 -2.88 29.30 -5.53
N ALA A 53 -3.88 28.57 -5.04
CA ALA A 53 -5.26 28.82 -5.43
C ALA A 53 -5.69 30.24 -5.01
N GLY A 54 -6.53 30.88 -5.84
CA GLY A 54 -7.07 32.21 -5.61
C GLY A 54 -6.72 33.21 -6.70
N TYR A 55 -6.97 34.49 -6.44
CA TYR A 55 -6.74 35.58 -7.37
C TYR A 55 -5.31 36.10 -7.30
N HIS A 56 -4.66 36.17 -8.48
CA HIS A 56 -3.34 36.76 -8.65
C HIS A 56 -3.44 37.98 -9.53
N TYR A 57 -2.92 39.11 -9.05
CA TYR A 57 -3.02 40.42 -9.71
C TYR A 57 -1.76 40.65 -10.55
N LEU A 58 -1.96 41.25 -11.71
CA LEU A 58 -0.93 41.65 -12.65
C LEU A 58 -1.02 43.12 -12.98
N THR A 59 0.09 43.83 -12.86
CA THR A 59 0.28 45.18 -13.37
C THR A 59 1.07 45.10 -14.67
N ILE A 60 0.55 45.65 -15.74
CA ILE A 60 1.18 45.74 -17.07
C ILE A 60 1.45 47.20 -17.34
N THR A 61 2.68 47.54 -17.71
CA THR A 61 3.04 48.88 -18.11
C THR A 61 3.62 48.87 -19.53
N ASP A 62 3.12 49.72 -20.42
CA ASP A 62 3.61 49.82 -21.81
C ASP A 62 4.80 50.80 -21.96
N GLY A 63 5.36 50.86 -23.16
CA GLY A 63 6.48 51.74 -23.48
C GLY A 63 6.23 53.25 -23.31
N ASN A 64 4.97 53.68 -23.23
CA ASN A 64 4.56 55.06 -22.95
C ASN A 64 4.16 55.26 -21.49
N MET A 65 4.46 54.33 -20.60
CA MET A 65 4.10 54.35 -19.17
C MET A 65 2.58 54.28 -18.90
N CYS A 66 1.78 53.79 -19.84
CA CYS A 66 0.36 53.50 -19.59
C CYS A 66 0.25 52.19 -18.80
N VAL A 67 -0.59 52.20 -17.77
CA VAL A 67 -0.71 51.07 -16.84
C VAL A 67 -2.07 50.40 -16.99
N LYS A 68 -2.06 49.05 -17.02
CA LYS A 68 -3.25 48.20 -16.94
C LYS A 68 -3.12 47.29 -15.73
N TYR A 69 -4.20 47.23 -14.94
CA TYR A 69 -4.32 46.25 -13.85
C TYR A 69 -5.28 45.15 -14.31
N ASP A 70 -4.93 43.93 -14.05
CA ASP A 70 -5.75 42.75 -14.36
C ASP A 70 -5.53 41.66 -13.32
N SER A 71 -6.33 40.60 -13.37
CA SER A 71 -6.22 39.50 -12.43
C SER A 71 -6.60 38.18 -13.08
N VAL A 72 -6.01 37.11 -12.58
CA VAL A 72 -6.31 35.75 -12.98
C VAL A 72 -6.59 34.90 -11.73
N GLU A 73 -7.59 34.05 -11.80
CA GLU A 73 -7.94 33.13 -10.75
C GLU A 73 -7.32 31.75 -11.06
N VAL A 74 -6.46 31.25 -10.17
CA VAL A 74 -5.92 29.89 -10.18
C VAL A 74 -6.84 29.03 -9.33
N TYR A 75 -7.30 27.91 -9.87
CA TYR A 75 -8.19 27.00 -9.16
C TYR A 75 -7.43 25.91 -8.41
N GLU A 76 -8.08 25.29 -7.46
CA GLU A 76 -7.60 24.05 -6.82
C GLU A 76 -8.65 22.94 -7.02
N PRO A 77 -8.24 21.66 -6.97
CA PRO A 77 -9.19 20.57 -7.01
C PRO A 77 -10.11 20.60 -5.78
N ASN A 78 -11.35 20.22 -5.99
CA ASN A 78 -12.36 20.16 -4.91
C ASN A 78 -12.40 18.80 -4.20
N TYR A 79 -11.34 18.01 -4.35
CA TYR A 79 -11.20 16.70 -3.71
C TYR A 79 -9.84 16.58 -3.03
N VAL A 80 -9.79 15.69 -2.03
CA VAL A 80 -8.56 15.24 -1.38
C VAL A 80 -8.49 13.73 -1.54
N ILE A 81 -7.36 13.24 -2.02
CA ILE A 81 -7.14 11.79 -2.03
C ILE A 81 -6.95 11.32 -0.59
N SER A 82 -7.62 10.24 -0.20
CA SER A 82 -7.52 9.63 1.12
C SER A 82 -7.54 8.10 1.03
N ILE A 83 -6.89 7.45 1.99
CA ILE A 83 -7.12 6.03 2.26
C ILE A 83 -8.25 5.96 3.29
N ASP A 84 -9.35 5.32 2.93
CA ASP A 84 -10.55 5.23 3.76
C ASP A 84 -10.47 4.03 4.69
N SER A 85 -9.87 2.93 4.22
CA SER A 85 -9.56 1.74 5.01
C SER A 85 -8.56 0.83 4.30
N VAL A 86 -7.82 0.05 5.10
CA VAL A 86 -6.98 -1.05 4.62
C VAL A 86 -7.43 -2.32 5.34
N LEU A 87 -7.83 -3.33 4.58
CA LEU A 87 -8.14 -4.66 5.08
C LEU A 87 -6.99 -5.60 4.78
N VAL A 88 -6.65 -6.45 5.75
CA VAL A 88 -5.61 -7.46 5.60
C VAL A 88 -6.19 -8.84 5.87
N ASP A 89 -5.83 -9.82 5.03
CA ASP A 89 -5.97 -11.22 5.35
C ASP A 89 -4.60 -11.73 5.77
N GLU A 90 -4.52 -12.21 7.01
CA GLU A 90 -3.28 -12.65 7.62
C GLU A 90 -2.72 -13.91 6.95
N ILE A 91 -1.43 -14.13 7.14
CA ILE A 91 -0.73 -15.30 6.63
C ILE A 91 -1.14 -16.53 7.44
N THR A 92 -1.54 -17.58 6.75
CA THR A 92 -2.11 -18.77 7.40
C THR A 92 -1.08 -19.68 8.06
N CYS A 93 0.12 -19.80 7.46
CA CYS A 93 1.19 -20.64 7.98
C CYS A 93 2.51 -19.88 8.05
N TYR A 94 3.39 -20.27 8.96
CA TYR A 94 4.74 -19.70 9.04
C TYR A 94 5.45 -19.77 7.69
N SER A 95 6.06 -18.67 7.28
CA SER A 95 6.74 -18.48 5.98
C SER A 95 5.87 -18.68 4.73
N ALA A 96 4.56 -18.83 4.85
CA ALA A 96 3.67 -18.76 3.69
C ALA A 96 3.56 -17.29 3.22
N ASN A 97 3.64 -17.08 1.90
CA ASN A 97 3.50 -15.76 1.30
C ASN A 97 2.10 -15.64 0.68
N ASN A 98 1.07 -15.87 1.48
CA ASN A 98 -0.31 -15.94 1.02
C ASN A 98 -1.21 -14.85 1.61
N GLY A 99 -0.63 -13.86 2.29
CA GLY A 99 -1.37 -12.71 2.79
C GLY A 99 -1.94 -11.85 1.67
N THR A 100 -2.99 -11.10 1.97
CA THR A 100 -3.57 -10.10 1.08
C THR A 100 -3.73 -8.75 1.77
N ILE A 101 -3.63 -7.67 0.97
CA ILE A 101 -3.87 -6.31 1.43
C ILE A 101 -4.85 -5.67 0.45
N SER A 102 -6.04 -5.31 0.93
CA SER A 102 -7.07 -4.62 0.16
C SER A 102 -7.17 -3.17 0.62
N VAL A 103 -6.92 -2.23 -0.29
CA VAL A 103 -6.87 -0.79 -0.01
C VAL A 103 -8.12 -0.13 -0.56
N TYR A 104 -8.85 0.59 0.27
CA TYR A 104 -9.97 1.40 -0.16
C TYR A 104 -9.59 2.86 -0.05
N ALA A 105 -9.67 3.57 -1.15
CA ALA A 105 -9.32 4.98 -1.23
C ALA A 105 -10.42 5.76 -1.95
N SER A 106 -10.56 7.01 -1.58
CA SER A 106 -11.50 7.95 -2.19
C SER A 106 -10.83 9.28 -2.55
N GLY A 107 -11.54 10.11 -3.28
CA GLY A 107 -10.96 11.30 -3.89
C GLY A 107 -10.02 10.93 -5.05
N GLY A 108 -9.42 11.94 -5.67
CA GLY A 108 -8.49 11.74 -6.78
C GLY A 108 -9.12 11.16 -8.06
N LEU A 109 -8.31 11.09 -9.10
CA LEU A 109 -8.66 10.53 -10.40
C LEU A 109 -7.58 9.51 -10.81
N SER A 110 -7.99 8.33 -11.30
CA SER A 110 -7.07 7.29 -11.78
C SER A 110 -6.01 6.93 -10.74
N ILE A 111 -6.45 6.37 -9.62
CA ILE A 111 -5.58 6.06 -8.47
C ILE A 111 -4.67 4.88 -8.80
N GLU A 112 -3.38 5.05 -8.57
CA GLU A 112 -2.37 4.01 -8.53
C GLU A 112 -2.03 3.66 -7.08
N TYR A 113 -1.92 2.38 -6.77
CA TYR A 113 -1.69 1.84 -5.44
C TYR A 113 -0.25 1.34 -5.31
N PHE A 114 0.41 1.71 -4.23
CA PHE A 114 1.79 1.34 -3.93
C PHE A 114 1.87 0.60 -2.60
N LYS A 115 2.74 -0.40 -2.55
CA LYS A 115 3.11 -1.13 -1.35
C LYS A 115 4.64 -1.16 -1.22
N SER A 116 5.18 -0.70 -0.09
CA SER A 116 6.61 -0.67 0.19
C SER A 116 6.92 -1.15 1.61
N ASN A 117 7.94 -2.00 1.76
CA ASN A 117 8.51 -2.37 3.06
C ASN A 117 9.85 -1.68 3.35
N GLY A 118 10.18 -0.63 2.59
CA GLY A 118 11.45 0.08 2.69
C GLY A 118 12.61 -0.54 1.89
N LEU A 119 12.51 -1.82 1.53
CA LEU A 119 13.50 -2.52 0.69
C LEU A 119 13.00 -2.68 -0.74
N THR A 120 11.74 -2.97 -0.90
CA THR A 120 11.07 -3.16 -2.20
C THR A 120 9.80 -2.32 -2.27
N THR A 121 9.49 -1.83 -3.48
CA THR A 121 8.25 -1.13 -3.77
C THR A 121 7.59 -1.78 -4.97
N SER A 122 6.31 -2.03 -4.89
CA SER A 122 5.47 -2.48 -6.00
C SER A 122 4.30 -1.54 -6.20
N SER A 123 3.87 -1.36 -7.45
CA SER A 123 2.70 -0.54 -7.78
C SER A 123 1.75 -1.29 -8.72
N GLN A 124 0.49 -0.92 -8.66
CA GLN A 124 -0.57 -1.49 -9.50
C GLN A 124 -1.80 -0.58 -9.55
N MET A 125 -2.64 -0.78 -10.56
CA MET A 125 -3.91 -0.05 -10.71
C MET A 125 -5.09 -0.72 -9.98
N THR A 126 -4.91 -1.96 -9.53
CA THR A 126 -5.91 -2.66 -8.70
C THR A 126 -5.64 -2.40 -7.23
N ASN A 127 -6.68 -2.37 -6.45
CA ASN A 127 -6.62 -2.05 -5.01
C ASN A 127 -6.26 -3.23 -4.10
N VAL A 128 -5.95 -4.41 -4.65
CA VAL A 128 -5.67 -5.63 -3.88
C VAL A 128 -4.28 -6.18 -4.21
N PHE A 129 -3.40 -6.22 -3.22
CA PHE A 129 -2.12 -6.91 -3.28
C PHE A 129 -2.28 -8.34 -2.77
N THR A 130 -1.85 -9.31 -3.53
CA THR A 130 -1.88 -10.74 -3.19
C THR A 130 -0.46 -11.29 -3.01
N SER A 131 -0.36 -12.49 -2.41
CA SER A 131 0.93 -13.16 -2.18
C SER A 131 1.91 -12.28 -1.39
N VAL A 132 1.40 -11.64 -0.34
CA VAL A 132 2.16 -10.72 0.51
C VAL A 132 2.82 -11.52 1.64
N SER A 133 4.12 -11.28 1.84
CA SER A 133 4.92 -11.84 2.95
C SER A 133 4.62 -11.12 4.27
N PRO A 134 4.96 -11.71 5.43
CA PRO A 134 4.89 -11.01 6.71
C PRO A 134 5.90 -9.88 6.76
N ASP A 135 5.45 -8.67 6.99
CA ASP A 135 6.29 -7.47 7.14
C ASP A 135 5.44 -6.27 7.55
N THR A 136 6.09 -5.14 7.80
CA THR A 136 5.44 -3.84 7.94
C THR A 136 5.53 -3.09 6.60
N TYR A 137 4.38 -2.69 6.09
CA TYR A 137 4.26 -2.03 4.79
C TYR A 137 3.73 -0.62 4.92
N THR A 138 4.33 0.30 4.19
CA THR A 138 3.71 1.59 3.85
C THR A 138 2.90 1.40 2.59
N ILE A 139 1.60 1.60 2.70
CA ILE A 139 0.65 1.63 1.60
C ILE A 139 0.50 3.09 1.19
N SER A 140 0.63 3.38 -0.10
CA SER A 140 0.41 4.74 -0.63
C SER A 140 -0.50 4.69 -1.84
N VAL A 141 -1.28 5.71 -1.99
CA VAL A 141 -2.13 5.93 -3.17
C VAL A 141 -1.72 7.25 -3.81
N VAL A 142 -1.64 7.25 -5.12
CA VAL A 142 -1.26 8.41 -5.93
C VAL A 142 -2.29 8.59 -7.03
N ASP A 143 -2.82 9.80 -7.18
CA ASP A 143 -3.71 10.07 -8.29
C ASP A 143 -2.95 10.57 -9.54
N PHE A 144 -3.67 10.70 -10.62
CA PHE A 144 -3.14 11.18 -11.91
C PHE A 144 -2.46 12.57 -11.82
N LYS A 145 -2.83 13.42 -10.86
CA LYS A 145 -2.22 14.75 -10.63
C LYS A 145 -0.98 14.68 -9.72
N GLY A 146 -0.68 13.52 -9.14
CA GLY A 146 0.42 13.32 -8.22
C GLY A 146 0.06 13.59 -6.76
N CYS A 147 -1.21 13.76 -6.42
CA CYS A 147 -1.66 13.87 -5.03
C CYS A 147 -1.54 12.51 -4.34
N THR A 148 -1.10 12.49 -3.10
CA THR A 148 -0.78 11.26 -2.38
C THR A 148 -1.47 11.18 -1.02
N ALA A 149 -1.81 9.95 -0.61
CA ALA A 149 -2.10 9.60 0.77
C ALA A 149 -1.36 8.31 1.12
N SER A 150 -1.01 8.11 2.39
CA SER A 150 -0.30 6.91 2.83
C SER A 150 -0.69 6.49 4.23
N GLU A 151 -0.60 5.17 4.47
CA GLU A 151 -0.85 4.52 5.76
C GLU A 151 0.16 3.39 5.96
N THR A 152 0.49 3.08 7.22
CA THR A 152 1.40 1.99 7.56
C THR A 152 0.61 0.87 8.22
N ILE A 153 0.80 -0.36 7.73
CA ILE A 153 0.18 -1.57 8.24
C ILE A 153 1.22 -2.64 8.52
N THR A 154 0.91 -3.56 9.42
CA THR A 154 1.74 -4.75 9.67
C THR A 154 0.92 -5.99 9.33
N LEU A 155 1.50 -6.86 8.51
CA LEU A 155 0.97 -8.18 8.19
C LEU A 155 1.76 -9.21 8.99
N SER A 156 1.07 -9.93 9.86
CA SER A 156 1.67 -10.92 10.75
C SER A 156 1.58 -12.34 10.19
N GLN A 157 2.29 -13.26 10.80
CA GLN A 157 2.22 -14.70 10.54
C GLN A 157 2.22 -15.46 11.87
N PRO A 158 1.69 -16.68 11.92
CA PRO A 158 1.79 -17.52 13.11
C PRO A 158 3.24 -17.97 13.36
N ASP A 159 3.51 -18.45 14.58
CA ASP A 159 4.76 -19.09 14.91
C ASP A 159 4.94 -20.40 14.11
N SER A 160 6.19 -20.81 13.91
CA SER A 160 6.49 -22.06 13.22
C SER A 160 5.89 -23.24 13.99
N LEU A 161 5.06 -24.04 13.30
CA LEU A 161 4.57 -25.31 13.85
C LEU A 161 5.72 -26.31 13.89
N TYR A 162 5.90 -27.00 15.04
CA TYR A 162 6.91 -28.05 15.20
C TYR A 162 6.49 -29.09 16.23
N ILE A 163 7.06 -30.30 16.10
CA ILE A 163 6.96 -31.35 17.10
C ILE A 163 8.16 -31.20 18.02
N ASP A 164 7.92 -31.04 19.33
CA ASP A 164 8.97 -30.89 20.34
C ASP A 164 9.42 -32.24 20.89
N THR A 165 8.46 -33.11 21.21
CA THR A 165 8.75 -34.41 21.84
C THR A 165 7.75 -35.45 21.36
N THR A 166 8.30 -36.63 21.01
CA THR A 166 7.52 -37.84 20.73
C THR A 166 7.97 -38.94 21.70
N ILE A 167 7.07 -39.43 22.56
CA ILE A 167 7.30 -40.54 23.47
C ILE A 167 6.73 -41.79 22.84
N PHE A 168 7.48 -42.90 22.87
CA PHE A 168 7.03 -44.14 22.27
C PHE A 168 7.45 -45.36 23.12
N SER A 169 6.69 -46.45 23.01
CA SER A 169 6.99 -47.74 23.61
C SER A 169 7.33 -48.77 22.54
N HIS A 170 8.43 -49.45 22.72
CA HIS A 170 8.91 -50.48 21.78
C HIS A 170 8.07 -51.75 21.81
N VAL A 171 8.07 -52.49 20.70
CA VAL A 171 7.51 -53.84 20.66
C VAL A 171 8.25 -54.76 21.65
N GLN A 172 7.47 -55.57 22.36
CA GLN A 172 8.04 -56.41 23.42
C GLN A 172 8.75 -57.69 22.92
N CYS A 173 8.30 -58.25 21.78
CA CYS A 173 8.87 -59.45 21.20
C CYS A 173 8.87 -59.38 19.67
N PHE A 174 9.74 -60.13 19.03
CA PHE A 174 9.81 -60.23 17.59
C PHE A 174 8.46 -60.68 16.98
N GLY A 175 8.04 -59.92 15.96
CA GLY A 175 6.78 -60.18 15.22
C GLY A 175 5.49 -59.66 15.89
N LEU A 176 5.59 -59.04 17.07
CA LEU A 176 4.43 -58.40 17.69
C LEU A 176 4.18 -57.00 17.11
N ASN A 177 2.91 -56.58 17.18
CA ASN A 177 2.45 -55.21 16.82
C ASN A 177 1.86 -54.53 18.06
N ASN A 178 2.63 -54.47 19.14
CA ASN A 178 2.22 -53.89 20.41
C ASN A 178 3.07 -52.66 20.79
N GLY A 179 3.77 -52.08 19.85
CA GLY A 179 4.41 -50.78 20.00
C GLY A 179 3.36 -49.66 20.00
N SER A 180 3.67 -48.55 20.64
CA SER A 180 2.85 -47.36 20.68
C SER A 180 3.65 -46.07 20.55
N ILE A 181 3.00 -45.05 20.10
CA ILE A 181 3.42 -43.65 20.22
C ILE A 181 2.53 -43.06 21.30
N ASP A 182 3.14 -42.78 22.47
CA ASP A 182 2.37 -42.58 23.71
C ASP A 182 2.05 -41.12 23.99
N ASN A 183 2.86 -40.20 23.48
CA ASN A 183 2.60 -38.76 23.60
C ASN A 183 3.38 -38.00 22.50
N ILE A 184 2.68 -37.06 21.85
CA ILE A 184 3.26 -36.16 20.87
C ILE A 184 3.01 -34.74 21.38
N MET A 185 4.07 -33.98 21.61
CA MET A 185 3.99 -32.58 22.00
C MET A 185 4.33 -31.72 20.81
N ALA A 186 3.42 -30.83 20.44
CA ALA A 186 3.60 -29.87 19.37
C ALA A 186 3.35 -28.45 19.85
N TYR A 187 4.02 -27.51 19.22
CA TYR A 187 3.93 -26.08 19.54
C TYR A 187 3.95 -25.25 18.25
N GLY A 188 3.51 -23.99 18.37
CA GLY A 188 3.41 -23.06 17.24
C GLY A 188 2.16 -23.28 16.40
N GLY A 189 2.14 -22.73 15.20
CA GLY A 189 0.95 -22.76 14.34
C GLY A 189 -0.23 -22.00 14.92
N THR A 190 -1.44 -22.41 14.55
CA THR A 190 -2.70 -21.74 14.92
C THR A 190 -3.73 -22.75 15.45
N GLY A 191 -4.31 -22.47 16.61
CA GLY A 191 -5.44 -23.20 17.15
C GLY A 191 -5.12 -24.61 17.68
N SER A 192 -6.00 -25.57 17.45
CA SER A 192 -5.88 -26.95 17.91
C SER A 192 -5.11 -27.84 16.92
N TYR A 193 -4.54 -28.94 17.45
CA TYR A 193 -3.73 -29.84 16.63
C TYR A 193 -4.47 -31.13 16.29
N LEU A 194 -4.21 -31.62 15.08
CA LEU A 194 -4.51 -32.98 14.65
C LEU A 194 -3.21 -33.73 14.36
N PHE A 195 -3.18 -34.99 14.74
CA PHE A 195 -2.00 -35.83 14.59
C PHE A 195 -2.26 -36.98 13.62
N SER A 196 -1.21 -37.41 12.92
CA SER A 196 -1.21 -38.55 12.02
C SER A 196 0.09 -39.32 12.15
N VAL A 197 0.07 -40.59 11.80
CA VAL A 197 1.28 -41.42 11.67
C VAL A 197 1.30 -42.03 10.28
N ASN A 198 2.41 -41.83 9.54
CA ASN A 198 2.62 -42.30 8.16
C ASN A 198 1.49 -41.82 7.19
N GLY A 199 1.02 -40.59 7.35
CA GLY A 199 -0.08 -40.06 6.51
C GLY A 199 -1.42 -40.77 6.70
N GLY A 200 -1.63 -41.42 7.85
CA GLY A 200 -2.85 -42.14 8.19
C GLY A 200 -4.07 -41.23 8.23
N ASN A 201 -5.23 -41.74 7.78
CA ASN A 201 -6.52 -41.04 7.83
C ASN A 201 -7.56 -41.97 8.50
N PRO A 202 -8.36 -41.52 9.50
CA PRO A 202 -8.53 -40.13 9.89
C PRO A 202 -7.42 -39.59 10.81
N TYR A 203 -7.16 -38.28 10.72
CA TYR A 203 -6.32 -37.58 11.69
C TYR A 203 -6.98 -37.58 13.07
N SER A 204 -6.16 -37.70 14.12
CA SER A 204 -6.63 -37.77 15.50
C SER A 204 -6.34 -36.48 16.27
N ASN A 205 -7.28 -36.04 17.08
CA ASN A 205 -7.04 -34.99 18.08
C ASN A 205 -6.37 -35.53 19.36
N THR A 206 -6.10 -36.86 19.40
CA THR A 206 -5.33 -37.49 20.48
C THR A 206 -3.90 -37.73 20.01
N ALA A 207 -2.94 -37.39 20.85
CA ALA A 207 -1.51 -37.60 20.63
C ALA A 207 -1.06 -39.02 21.01
N TYR A 208 -1.92 -40.03 20.80
CA TYR A 208 -1.70 -41.43 21.17
C TYR A 208 -2.09 -42.37 20.03
N PHE A 209 -1.18 -43.25 19.66
CA PHE A 209 -1.37 -44.24 18.61
C PHE A 209 -0.77 -45.59 19.07
N ASN A 210 -1.42 -46.70 18.76
CA ASN A 210 -0.97 -48.05 19.15
C ASN A 210 -1.11 -49.07 18.01
N GLY A 211 -0.62 -50.27 18.25
CA GLY A 211 -0.73 -51.34 17.28
C GLY A 211 0.39 -51.37 16.24
N TYR A 212 1.51 -50.76 16.53
CA TYR A 212 2.66 -50.69 15.62
C TYR A 212 3.63 -51.84 15.81
N GLY A 213 4.16 -52.40 14.71
CA GLY A 213 5.28 -53.30 14.67
C GLY A 213 6.63 -52.57 14.80
N ALA A 214 7.72 -53.36 14.70
CA ALA A 214 9.05 -52.75 14.57
C ALA A 214 9.19 -52.06 13.22
N GLY A 215 9.61 -50.80 13.21
CA GLY A 215 9.76 -50.01 11.98
C GLY A 215 10.07 -48.55 12.27
N THR A 216 10.23 -47.77 11.21
CA THR A 216 10.33 -46.33 11.26
C THR A 216 8.96 -45.73 10.88
N TYR A 217 8.53 -44.74 11.62
CA TYR A 217 7.24 -44.09 11.45
C TYR A 217 7.44 -42.59 11.41
N THR A 218 6.78 -41.93 10.47
CA THR A 218 6.72 -40.45 10.41
C THR A 218 5.51 -39.98 11.20
N VAL A 219 5.73 -39.13 12.15
CA VAL A 219 4.69 -38.43 12.90
C VAL A 219 4.43 -37.08 12.24
N GLU A 220 3.16 -36.76 12.06
CA GLU A 220 2.74 -35.50 11.48
C GLU A 220 1.80 -34.77 12.42
N VAL A 221 1.94 -33.46 12.50
CA VAL A 221 1.00 -32.57 13.19
C VAL A 221 0.46 -31.55 12.21
N PHE A 222 -0.82 -31.32 12.31
CA PHE A 222 -1.56 -30.31 11.54
C PHE A 222 -2.20 -29.33 12.51
N ASP A 223 -2.13 -28.05 12.20
CA ASP A 223 -2.88 -27.02 12.91
C ASP A 223 -4.25 -26.76 12.25
N GLU A 224 -5.05 -25.80 12.79
CA GLU A 224 -6.35 -25.44 12.23
C GLU A 224 -6.29 -24.87 10.82
N ASN A 225 -5.18 -24.30 10.43
CA ASN A 225 -4.93 -23.76 9.08
C ASN A 225 -4.35 -24.82 8.12
N ASN A 226 -4.24 -26.09 8.55
CA ASN A 226 -3.60 -27.20 7.84
C ASN A 226 -2.11 -26.96 7.56
N CYS A 227 -1.43 -26.16 8.39
CA CYS A 227 0.04 -26.15 8.39
C CYS A 227 0.55 -27.46 8.96
N VAL A 228 1.66 -27.96 8.41
CA VAL A 228 2.18 -29.29 8.74
C VAL A 228 3.59 -29.20 9.29
N ALA A 229 3.85 -29.95 10.36
CA ALA A 229 5.19 -30.32 10.78
C ALA A 229 5.32 -31.84 10.89
N GLN A 230 6.54 -32.37 10.71
CA GLN A 230 6.87 -33.80 10.69
C GLN A 230 8.08 -34.06 11.54
N ASP A 231 8.12 -35.27 12.17
CA ASP A 231 9.25 -35.82 12.91
C ASP A 231 9.45 -37.33 12.56
#